data_c51b8f56bcf89828d08d6fa5c3acad6f
#
_entry.id   c51b8f56bcf89828d08d6fa5c3acad6f
#
_cell.length_a   1.000
_cell.length_b   1.000
_cell.length_c   1.000
_cell.angle_alpha   90.00
_cell.angle_beta   90.00
_cell.angle_gamma   90.00
#
_symmetry.space_group_name_H-M   'P 1'
#
loop_
_entity.id
_entity.type
_entity.pdbx_description
1 polymer ?
#
loop_
_entity_poly.entity_id
_entity_poly.type
_entity_poly.pdbx_seq_one_letter_code
_entity_poly.pdbx_strand_id
1 'polypeptide(L)'
;MDNDVRQALEDFTQRFCQAWREQADGWPASEELYGVPSPCIVTTTGNDVRWQPQPFTPAGDLSAVERAMDITLQPGAHQFYTTQFAGDMPATSGHQALTLLQAWSEDDFQRVQENLIGHLVTQKRLKLSPTLFLATTPDEMAVVSLCNLTGEVVLEKIGTKQRTTLAPSLSVFLRDLQPQVI
;
A
#
# COMPACT_ATOMS: atom_id res chain seq x y z
N MET A 1 -8.25 14.96 -11.41
CA MET A 1 -7.41 14.76 -10.24
C MET A 1 -8.05 13.77 -9.27
N ASP A 2 -7.29 12.83 -8.74
CA ASP A 2 -7.84 11.78 -7.90
C ASP A 2 -7.86 12.25 -6.43
N ASN A 3 -8.98 12.82 -6.00
CA ASN A 3 -9.15 13.37 -4.65
C ASN A 3 -9.83 12.40 -3.68
N ASP A 4 -10.18 11.20 -4.16
CA ASP A 4 -10.99 10.25 -3.38
C ASP A 4 -10.19 9.10 -2.80
N VAL A 5 -8.86 9.15 -2.85
CA VAL A 5 -8.03 8.03 -2.43
C VAL A 5 -8.19 7.74 -0.94
N ARG A 6 -8.23 8.78 -0.11
CA ARG A 6 -8.44 8.62 1.34
C ARG A 6 -9.72 7.85 1.64
N GLN A 7 -10.84 8.28 1.05
CA GLN A 7 -12.13 7.65 1.27
C GLN A 7 -12.16 6.23 0.71
N ALA A 8 -11.62 6.04 -0.49
CA ALA A 8 -11.58 4.72 -1.10
C ALA A 8 -10.73 3.74 -0.28
N LEU A 9 -9.62 4.20 0.29
CA LEU A 9 -8.77 3.38 1.16
C LEU A 9 -9.48 3.03 2.46
N GLU A 10 -10.12 4.01 3.10
CA GLU A 10 -10.86 3.77 4.34
C GLU A 10 -12.00 2.77 4.10
N ASP A 11 -12.73 2.91 3.00
CA ASP A 11 -13.82 1.99 2.64
C ASP A 11 -13.29 0.57 2.38
N PHE A 12 -12.17 0.45 1.68
CA PHE A 12 -11.54 -0.85 1.46
C PHE A 12 -11.13 -1.48 2.80
N THR A 13 -10.49 -0.71 3.68
CA THR A 13 -10.04 -1.22 4.98
C THR A 13 -11.21 -1.69 5.81
N GLN A 14 -12.35 -0.98 5.78
CA GLN A 14 -13.56 -1.41 6.47
C GLN A 14 -14.07 -2.74 5.90
N ARG A 15 -14.09 -2.88 4.58
CA ARG A 15 -14.50 -4.16 3.94
C ARG A 15 -13.55 -5.28 4.29
N PHE A 16 -12.26 -5.00 4.38
CA PHE A 16 -11.25 -5.97 4.76
C PHE A 16 -11.47 -6.45 6.22
N CYS A 17 -11.65 -5.53 7.14
CA CYS A 17 -11.92 -5.87 8.54
C CYS A 17 -13.26 -6.60 8.70
N GLN A 18 -14.27 -6.20 7.93
CA GLN A 18 -15.58 -6.88 7.95
C GLN A 18 -15.46 -8.32 7.47
N ALA A 19 -14.67 -8.57 6.42
CA ALA A 19 -14.43 -9.91 5.91
C ALA A 19 -13.77 -10.81 6.98
N TRP A 20 -12.81 -10.28 7.73
CA TRP A 20 -12.18 -11.01 8.83
C TRP A 20 -13.20 -11.32 9.94
N ARG A 21 -14.05 -10.36 10.30
CA ARG A 21 -15.06 -10.56 11.32
C ARG A 21 -16.04 -11.66 10.94
N GLU A 22 -16.46 -11.69 9.68
CA GLU A 22 -17.42 -12.67 9.18
C GLU A 22 -16.81 -14.07 9.04
N GLN A 23 -15.56 -14.17 8.62
CA GLN A 23 -14.92 -15.44 8.30
C GLN A 23 -14.07 -16.00 9.44
N ALA A 24 -13.52 -15.14 10.30
CA ALA A 24 -12.58 -15.54 11.34
C ALA A 24 -12.95 -14.98 12.72
N ASP A 25 -14.12 -14.36 12.85
CA ASP A 25 -14.70 -13.85 14.09
C ASP A 25 -13.75 -12.96 14.91
N GLY A 26 -13.09 -12.03 14.25
CA GLY A 26 -12.20 -11.10 14.95
C GLY A 26 -11.51 -10.11 14.02
N TRP A 27 -10.60 -9.35 14.61
CA TRP A 27 -9.74 -8.43 13.86
C TRP A 27 -8.76 -9.20 12.96
N PRO A 28 -8.24 -8.57 11.92
CA PRO A 28 -7.22 -9.20 11.09
C PRO A 28 -6.03 -9.69 11.91
N ALA A 29 -5.51 -10.85 11.55
CA ALA A 29 -4.37 -11.48 12.20
C ALA A 29 -3.16 -11.48 11.27
N SER A 30 -1.96 -11.29 11.83
CA SER A 30 -0.71 -11.35 11.08
C SER A 30 0.37 -12.03 11.90
N GLU A 31 1.00 -13.05 11.34
CA GLU A 31 2.18 -13.68 11.91
C GLU A 31 3.43 -12.85 11.59
N GLU A 32 3.47 -12.24 10.42
CA GLU A 32 4.63 -11.48 9.95
C GLU A 32 4.90 -10.23 10.80
N LEU A 33 3.83 -9.63 11.33
CA LEU A 33 3.95 -8.43 12.15
C LEU A 33 4.12 -8.72 13.64
N TYR A 34 4.18 -9.98 14.01
CA TYR A 34 4.40 -10.38 15.39
C TYR A 34 5.74 -9.83 15.90
N GLY A 35 5.70 -9.18 17.06
CA GLY A 35 6.91 -8.61 17.67
C GLY A 35 7.32 -7.24 17.14
N VAL A 36 6.58 -6.67 16.18
CA VAL A 36 6.87 -5.34 15.63
C VAL A 36 5.90 -4.33 16.25
N PRO A 37 6.38 -3.34 17.03
CA PRO A 37 5.50 -2.39 17.71
C PRO A 37 4.67 -1.56 16.73
N SER A 38 3.41 -1.30 17.10
CA SER A 38 2.49 -0.49 16.30
C SER A 38 1.32 0.01 17.13
N PRO A 39 0.79 1.21 16.82
CA PRO A 39 -0.45 1.67 17.43
C PRO A 39 -1.66 0.83 17.01
N CYS A 40 -1.54 0.02 15.96
CA CYS A 40 -2.64 -0.82 15.45
C CYS A 40 -2.89 -2.08 16.26
N ILE A 41 -1.95 -2.50 17.11
CA ILE A 41 -2.06 -3.78 17.84
C ILE A 41 -3.23 -3.73 18.81
N VAL A 42 -4.16 -4.69 18.64
CA VAL A 42 -5.28 -4.91 19.58
C VAL A 42 -4.88 -5.94 20.63
N THR A 43 -4.43 -7.11 20.17
CA THR A 43 -3.94 -8.19 21.04
C THR A 43 -2.80 -8.92 20.36
N THR A 44 -1.95 -9.53 21.19
CA THR A 44 -0.88 -10.42 20.72
C THR A 44 -1.14 -11.80 21.30
N THR A 45 -1.18 -12.80 20.43
CA THR A 45 -1.32 -14.20 20.83
C THR A 45 -0.06 -14.94 20.41
N GLY A 46 0.17 -16.12 20.97
CA GLY A 46 1.33 -17.00 20.70
C GLY A 46 2.34 -16.57 19.64
N ASN A 47 1.93 -16.52 18.38
CA ASN A 47 2.80 -16.22 17.25
C ASN A 47 2.17 -15.25 16.24
N ASP A 48 1.07 -14.58 16.59
CA ASP A 48 0.49 -13.57 15.73
C ASP A 48 -0.02 -12.35 16.50
N VAL A 49 -0.35 -11.28 15.76
CA VAL A 49 -1.01 -10.10 16.31
C VAL A 49 -2.33 -9.91 15.64
N ARG A 50 -3.33 -9.43 16.40
CA ARG A 50 -4.58 -8.91 15.87
C ARG A 50 -4.47 -7.41 15.83
N TRP A 51 -4.92 -6.79 14.73
CA TRP A 51 -4.75 -5.36 14.56
C TRP A 51 -6.02 -4.69 14.04
N GLN A 52 -6.12 -3.38 14.29
CA GLN A 52 -7.15 -2.53 13.70
C GLN A 52 -6.47 -1.27 13.12
N PRO A 53 -7.04 -0.68 12.08
CA PRO A 53 -6.46 0.54 11.52
C PRO A 53 -6.52 1.68 12.54
N GLN A 54 -5.52 2.55 12.50
CA GLN A 54 -5.45 3.74 13.34
C GLN A 54 -5.20 4.96 12.47
N PRO A 55 -5.71 6.13 12.85
CA PRO A 55 -5.44 7.35 12.08
C PRO A 55 -3.94 7.62 11.98
N PHE A 56 -3.51 8.13 10.84
CA PHE A 56 -2.12 8.53 10.64
C PHE A 56 -1.89 9.83 11.41
N THR A 57 -1.14 9.76 12.50
CA THR A 57 -0.93 10.88 13.41
C THR A 57 0.27 11.77 13.09
N PRO A 58 1.36 11.28 12.44
CA PRO A 58 2.49 12.15 12.15
C PRO A 58 2.08 13.33 11.26
N ALA A 59 2.66 14.50 11.54
CA ALA A 59 2.54 15.65 10.66
C ALA A 59 3.57 15.48 9.54
N GLY A 60 3.11 15.03 8.38
CA GLY A 60 4.04 14.83 7.26
C GLY A 60 3.40 14.02 6.16
N ASP A 61 4.11 13.95 5.06
CA ASP A 61 3.69 13.25 3.87
C ASP A 61 4.93 12.71 3.15
N LEU A 62 4.84 12.46 1.87
CA LEU A 62 5.95 11.97 1.07
C LEU A 62 6.84 13.10 0.50
N SER A 63 6.81 14.30 1.08
CA SER A 63 7.60 15.44 0.61
C SER A 63 9.11 15.16 0.60
N ALA A 64 9.59 14.34 1.53
CA ALA A 64 11.00 13.95 1.55
C ALA A 64 11.39 13.18 0.29
N VAL A 65 10.49 12.34 -0.22
CA VAL A 65 10.69 11.61 -1.48
C VAL A 65 10.74 12.58 -2.65
N GLU A 66 9.83 13.55 -2.68
CA GLU A 66 9.79 14.58 -3.72
C GLU A 66 11.09 15.39 -3.75
N ARG A 67 11.56 15.80 -2.58
CA ARG A 67 12.82 16.56 -2.48
C ARG A 67 14.02 15.73 -2.90
N ALA A 68 14.09 14.48 -2.48
CA ALA A 68 15.22 13.60 -2.79
C ALA A 68 15.33 13.32 -4.29
N MET A 69 14.20 13.24 -4.98
CA MET A 69 14.16 12.87 -6.39
C MET A 69 13.91 14.06 -7.32
N ASP A 70 13.63 15.23 -6.77
CA ASP A 70 13.29 16.45 -7.53
C ASP A 70 12.11 16.19 -8.49
N ILE A 71 11.06 15.58 -7.96
CA ILE A 71 9.83 15.29 -8.72
C ILE A 71 8.61 15.65 -7.86
N THR A 72 7.47 15.79 -8.52
CA THR A 72 6.18 15.95 -7.85
C THR A 72 5.45 14.61 -7.95
N LEU A 73 5.00 14.09 -6.81
CA LEU A 73 4.26 12.83 -6.78
C LEU A 73 2.78 13.08 -7.04
N GLN A 74 2.11 12.05 -7.57
CA GLN A 74 0.65 12.05 -7.67
C GLN A 74 0.06 12.29 -6.27
N PRO A 75 -0.94 13.19 -6.13
CA PRO A 75 -1.55 13.45 -4.82
C PRO A 75 -2.08 12.19 -4.14
N GLY A 76 -2.57 11.23 -4.91
CA GLY A 76 -3.05 9.96 -4.39
C GLY A 76 -1.98 9.15 -3.65
N ALA A 77 -0.71 9.29 -4.03
CA ALA A 77 0.39 8.62 -3.33
C ALA A 77 0.53 9.13 -1.90
N HIS A 78 0.45 10.45 -1.72
CA HIS A 78 0.49 11.05 -0.39
C HIS A 78 -0.69 10.53 0.44
N GLN A 79 -1.90 10.57 -0.10
CA GLN A 79 -3.11 10.11 0.59
C GLN A 79 -3.01 8.62 0.95
N PHE A 80 -2.52 7.79 0.03
CA PHE A 80 -2.42 6.35 0.24
C PHE A 80 -1.57 6.00 1.46
N TYR A 81 -0.45 6.69 1.66
CA TYR A 81 0.48 6.38 2.74
C TYR A 81 0.30 7.23 3.99
N THR A 82 -0.60 8.22 3.99
CA THR A 82 -0.79 9.12 5.14
C THR A 82 -2.22 9.19 5.64
N THR A 83 -3.08 8.26 5.22
CA THR A 83 -4.46 8.19 5.71
C THR A 83 -4.54 7.46 7.05
N GLN A 84 -3.79 6.37 7.17
CA GLN A 84 -3.89 5.48 8.34
C GLN A 84 -2.62 4.70 8.54
N PHE A 85 -2.45 4.16 9.76
CA PHE A 85 -1.58 3.02 10.01
C PHE A 85 -2.43 1.76 9.89
N ALA A 86 -1.89 0.73 9.28
CA ALA A 86 -2.59 -0.55 9.09
C ALA A 86 -1.57 -1.64 8.81
N GLY A 87 -1.99 -2.89 9.01
CA GLY A 87 -1.22 -4.05 8.57
C GLY A 87 -1.36 -4.27 7.08
N ASP A 88 -0.65 -5.25 6.57
CA ASP A 88 -0.72 -5.65 5.17
C ASP A 88 -2.07 -6.31 4.90
N MET A 89 -2.68 -6.02 3.75
CA MET A 89 -4.03 -6.47 3.44
C MET A 89 -4.06 -7.28 2.14
N PRO A 90 -4.11 -8.62 2.25
CA PRO A 90 -4.30 -9.47 1.07
C PRO A 90 -5.61 -9.18 0.35
N ALA A 91 -5.56 -9.16 -0.97
CA ALA A 91 -6.70 -8.80 -1.80
C ALA A 91 -6.53 -9.33 -3.22
N THR A 92 -7.56 -9.16 -4.04
CA THR A 92 -7.48 -9.43 -5.48
C THR A 92 -8.00 -8.24 -6.27
N SER A 93 -7.34 -7.97 -7.40
CA SER A 93 -7.81 -7.05 -8.42
C SER A 93 -8.10 -7.89 -9.67
N GLY A 94 -9.37 -8.14 -9.96
CA GLY A 94 -9.74 -9.12 -10.98
C GLY A 94 -9.16 -10.49 -10.58
N HIS A 95 -8.29 -11.05 -11.42
CA HIS A 95 -7.62 -12.33 -11.14
C HIS A 95 -6.25 -12.16 -10.51
N GLN A 96 -5.79 -10.92 -10.32
CA GLN A 96 -4.46 -10.65 -9.78
C GLN A 96 -4.50 -10.67 -8.26
N ALA A 97 -3.84 -11.64 -7.65
CA ALA A 97 -3.64 -11.67 -6.20
C ALA A 97 -2.56 -10.66 -5.81
N LEU A 98 -2.75 -10.00 -4.69
CA LEU A 98 -1.81 -9.00 -4.18
C LEU A 98 -1.94 -8.85 -2.67
N THR A 99 -0.97 -8.18 -2.06
CA THR A 99 -1.04 -7.76 -0.67
C THR A 99 -0.80 -6.25 -0.64
N LEU A 100 -1.84 -5.52 -0.26
CA LEU A 100 -1.78 -4.05 -0.22
C LEU A 100 -0.87 -3.62 0.91
N LEU A 101 0.06 -2.71 0.63
CA LEU A 101 1.04 -2.24 1.61
C LEU A 101 0.53 -0.97 2.29
N GLN A 102 0.76 -0.90 3.61
CA GLN A 102 0.48 0.29 4.41
C GLN A 102 1.60 0.45 5.43
N ALA A 103 1.77 1.64 5.96
CA ALA A 103 2.71 1.85 7.06
C ALA A 103 2.14 1.26 8.35
N TRP A 104 2.91 0.41 9.01
CA TRP A 104 2.52 -0.24 10.26
C TRP A 104 2.69 0.69 11.46
N SER A 105 3.67 1.59 11.36
CA SER A 105 4.05 2.50 12.44
C SER A 105 4.77 3.71 11.85
N GLU A 106 5.08 4.69 12.70
CA GLU A 106 5.89 5.84 12.29
C GLU A 106 7.27 5.42 11.78
N ASP A 107 7.91 4.46 12.46
CA ASP A 107 9.21 3.91 12.03
C ASP A 107 9.09 3.22 10.66
N ASP A 108 7.99 2.49 10.45
CA ASP A 108 7.73 1.82 9.19
C ASP A 108 7.48 2.84 8.06
N PHE A 109 6.83 3.95 8.36
CA PHE A 109 6.63 5.02 7.40
C PHE A 109 7.97 5.60 6.92
N GLN A 110 8.93 5.73 7.83
CA GLN A 110 10.28 6.16 7.47
C GLN A 110 10.91 5.17 6.47
N ARG A 111 10.75 3.88 6.72
CA ARG A 111 11.25 2.82 5.86
C ARG A 111 10.57 2.83 4.49
N VAL A 112 9.26 3.08 4.45
CA VAL A 112 8.51 3.20 3.19
C VAL A 112 9.11 4.32 2.33
N GLN A 113 9.40 5.47 2.92
CA GLN A 113 9.99 6.58 2.19
C GLN A 113 11.36 6.22 1.63
N GLU A 114 12.22 5.58 2.42
CA GLU A 114 13.55 5.14 1.99
C GLU A 114 13.45 4.14 0.83
N ASN A 115 12.51 3.21 0.92
CA ASN A 115 12.30 2.21 -0.12
C ASN A 115 11.76 2.83 -1.41
N LEU A 116 10.87 3.81 -1.31
CA LEU A 116 10.37 4.55 -2.47
C LEU A 116 11.50 5.31 -3.17
N ILE A 117 12.36 5.97 -2.40
CA ILE A 117 13.52 6.68 -2.95
C ILE A 117 14.44 5.70 -3.68
N GLY A 118 14.77 4.57 -3.06
CA GLY A 118 15.62 3.56 -3.68
C GLY A 118 15.04 3.03 -4.98
N HIS A 119 13.74 2.77 -5.01
CA HIS A 119 13.03 2.34 -6.20
C HIS A 119 13.10 3.39 -7.32
N LEU A 120 12.83 4.65 -6.99
CA LEU A 120 12.87 5.74 -7.96
C LEU A 120 14.28 6.00 -8.50
N VAL A 121 15.30 5.87 -7.66
CA VAL A 121 16.69 5.98 -8.09
C VAL A 121 17.01 4.90 -9.12
N THR A 122 16.61 3.66 -8.86
CA THR A 122 16.82 2.55 -9.78
C THR A 122 16.10 2.79 -11.10
N GLN A 123 14.84 3.24 -11.05
CA GLN A 123 14.08 3.55 -12.27
C GLN A 123 14.74 4.66 -13.09
N LYS A 124 15.21 5.70 -12.45
CA LYS A 124 15.90 6.79 -13.12
C LYS A 124 17.17 6.28 -13.83
N ARG A 125 17.94 5.44 -13.15
CA ARG A 125 19.15 4.83 -13.72
C ARG A 125 18.84 3.99 -14.94
N LEU A 126 17.73 3.25 -14.90
CA LEU A 126 17.31 2.38 -16.00
C LEU A 126 16.47 3.11 -17.05
N LYS A 127 16.25 4.41 -16.88
CA LYS A 127 15.43 5.25 -17.78
C LYS A 127 14.00 4.77 -17.90
N LEU A 128 13.44 4.30 -16.78
CA LEU A 128 12.04 3.88 -16.68
C LEU A 128 11.20 5.03 -16.15
N SER A 129 9.93 5.08 -16.54
CA SER A 129 8.99 6.05 -15.98
C SER A 129 8.78 5.80 -14.49
N PRO A 130 8.73 6.86 -13.66
CA PRO A 130 8.64 6.69 -12.21
C PRO A 130 7.30 6.09 -11.78
N THR A 131 7.38 5.14 -10.85
CA THR A 131 6.20 4.54 -10.20
C THR A 131 6.42 4.49 -8.70
N LEU A 132 5.30 4.35 -7.98
CA LEU A 132 5.29 4.25 -6.52
C LEU A 132 4.59 2.94 -6.19
N PHE A 133 5.26 2.02 -5.52
CA PHE A 133 4.66 0.71 -5.25
C PHE A 133 3.51 0.83 -4.24
N LEU A 134 2.49 0.02 -4.46
CA LEU A 134 1.26 -0.04 -3.66
C LEU A 134 1.05 -1.40 -3.03
N ALA A 135 1.49 -2.46 -3.70
CA ALA A 135 1.22 -3.82 -3.29
C ALA A 135 2.28 -4.79 -3.83
N THR A 136 2.52 -5.84 -3.07
CA THR A 136 3.32 -6.97 -3.54
C THR A 136 2.41 -8.01 -4.19
N THR A 137 3.00 -8.95 -4.94
CA THR A 137 2.28 -10.05 -5.57
C THR A 137 2.96 -11.37 -5.23
N PRO A 138 2.33 -12.52 -5.52
CA PRO A 138 2.99 -13.82 -5.34
C PRO A 138 4.24 -13.99 -6.19
N ASP A 139 4.36 -13.23 -7.28
CA ASP A 139 5.58 -13.20 -8.11
C ASP A 139 6.52 -12.12 -7.55
N GLU A 140 7.67 -12.53 -7.03
CA GLU A 140 8.66 -11.61 -6.46
C GLU A 140 9.17 -10.57 -7.45
N MET A 141 9.05 -10.82 -8.75
CA MET A 141 9.49 -9.90 -9.79
C MET A 141 8.42 -8.93 -10.25
N ALA A 142 7.20 -9.04 -9.72
CA ALA A 142 6.08 -8.19 -10.11
C ALA A 142 5.52 -7.43 -8.91
N VAL A 143 5.22 -6.16 -9.10
CA VAL A 143 4.60 -5.31 -8.08
C VAL A 143 3.46 -4.52 -8.68
N VAL A 144 2.50 -4.16 -7.83
CA VAL A 144 1.43 -3.24 -8.21
C VAL A 144 1.86 -1.84 -7.82
N SER A 145 1.82 -0.92 -8.76
CA SER A 145 2.35 0.44 -8.57
C SER A 145 1.43 1.49 -9.15
N LEU A 146 1.58 2.71 -8.61
CA LEU A 146 0.93 3.90 -9.14
C LEU A 146 1.90 4.56 -10.14
N CYS A 147 1.48 4.71 -11.39
CA CYS A 147 2.28 5.42 -12.38
C CYS A 147 2.27 6.92 -12.05
N ASN A 148 3.45 7.48 -11.80
CA ASN A 148 3.53 8.88 -11.40
C ASN A 148 3.23 9.85 -12.55
N LEU A 149 3.32 9.41 -13.79
CA LEU A 149 3.05 10.26 -14.95
C LEU A 149 1.56 10.32 -15.28
N THR A 150 0.85 9.19 -15.18
CA THR A 150 -0.54 9.08 -15.64
C THR A 150 -1.55 8.97 -14.51
N GLY A 151 -1.13 8.52 -13.32
CA GLY A 151 -2.05 8.22 -12.22
C GLY A 151 -2.73 6.87 -12.35
N GLU A 152 -2.40 6.08 -13.37
CA GLU A 152 -2.92 4.73 -13.51
C GLU A 152 -2.28 3.77 -12.51
N VAL A 153 -3.02 2.73 -12.13
CA VAL A 153 -2.47 1.63 -11.33
C VAL A 153 -2.06 0.53 -12.29
N VAL A 154 -0.81 0.09 -12.18
CA VAL A 154 -0.22 -0.87 -13.10
C VAL A 154 0.39 -2.05 -12.34
N LEU A 155 0.37 -3.21 -12.99
CA LEU A 155 1.19 -4.35 -12.60
C LEU A 155 2.48 -4.25 -13.41
N GLU A 156 3.60 -4.07 -12.74
CA GLU A 156 4.88 -3.92 -13.43
C GLU A 156 5.85 -5.03 -13.08
N LYS A 157 6.64 -5.43 -14.06
CA LYS A 157 7.75 -6.34 -13.82
C LYS A 157 8.97 -5.49 -13.46
N ILE A 158 9.51 -5.72 -12.27
CA ILE A 158 10.58 -4.90 -11.69
C ILE A 158 11.78 -4.84 -12.65
N GLY A 159 12.30 -3.62 -12.85
CA GLY A 159 13.48 -3.39 -13.68
C GLY A 159 13.24 -3.48 -15.18
N THR A 160 12.00 -3.55 -15.63
CA THR A 160 11.63 -3.63 -17.04
C THR A 160 10.58 -2.59 -17.40
N LYS A 161 10.28 -2.48 -18.70
CA LYS A 161 9.21 -1.63 -19.21
C LYS A 161 7.86 -2.35 -19.30
N GLN A 162 7.81 -3.61 -18.86
CA GLN A 162 6.57 -4.40 -18.93
C GLN A 162 5.59 -3.94 -17.87
N ARG A 163 4.48 -3.40 -18.29
CA ARG A 163 3.41 -2.88 -17.42
C ARG A 163 2.05 -3.21 -18.00
N THR A 164 1.15 -3.65 -17.12
CA THR A 164 -0.26 -3.91 -17.47
C THR A 164 -1.11 -3.02 -16.61
N THR A 165 -1.99 -2.22 -17.23
CA THR A 165 -2.88 -1.35 -16.48
C THR A 165 -3.96 -2.18 -15.77
N LEU A 166 -4.08 -2.00 -14.46
CA LEU A 166 -5.09 -2.67 -13.64
C LEU A 166 -6.30 -1.78 -13.41
N ALA A 167 -6.10 -0.47 -13.34
CA ALA A 167 -7.18 0.50 -13.12
C ALA A 167 -6.77 1.87 -13.64
N PRO A 168 -7.74 2.71 -14.03
CA PRO A 168 -7.43 4.05 -14.55
C PRO A 168 -7.00 5.04 -13.47
N SER A 169 -7.28 4.75 -12.20
CA SER A 169 -6.89 5.60 -11.08
C SER A 169 -6.78 4.77 -9.80
N LEU A 170 -6.12 5.34 -8.80
CA LEU A 170 -5.94 4.67 -7.51
C LEU A 170 -7.28 4.50 -6.77
N SER A 171 -8.16 5.50 -6.83
CA SER A 171 -9.46 5.39 -6.18
C SER A 171 -10.33 4.30 -6.81
N VAL A 172 -10.34 4.19 -8.12
CA VAL A 172 -11.06 3.11 -8.82
C VAL A 172 -10.46 1.75 -8.44
N PHE A 173 -9.12 1.65 -8.43
CA PHE A 173 -8.44 0.42 -8.02
C PHE A 173 -8.89 -0.04 -6.63
N LEU A 174 -8.88 0.88 -5.67
CA LEU A 174 -9.23 0.56 -4.27
C LEU A 174 -10.71 0.18 -4.12
N ARG A 175 -11.60 0.85 -4.86
CA ARG A 175 -13.04 0.54 -4.81
C ARG A 175 -13.36 -0.85 -5.37
N ASP A 176 -12.64 -1.26 -6.39
CA ASP A 176 -12.85 -2.55 -7.06
C ASP A 176 -12.08 -3.70 -6.39
N LEU A 177 -11.19 -3.39 -5.47
CA LEU A 177 -10.35 -4.37 -4.80
C LEU A 177 -11.19 -5.26 -3.87
N GLN A 178 -10.96 -6.58 -3.93
CA GLN A 178 -11.70 -7.55 -3.11
C GLN A 178 -10.82 -8.08 -1.98
N PRO A 179 -11.24 -7.90 -0.71
CA PRO A 179 -10.48 -8.41 0.43
C PRO A 179 -10.35 -9.93 0.40
N GLN A 180 -9.22 -10.43 0.88
CA GLN A 180 -8.99 -11.87 1.07
C GLN A 180 -8.64 -12.12 2.53
N VAL A 181 -9.30 -13.12 3.13
CA VAL A 181 -8.97 -13.59 4.47
C VAL A 181 -8.12 -14.84 4.31
N ILE A 182 -6.91 -14.78 4.86
CA ILE A 182 -5.94 -15.88 4.73
C ILE A 182 -5.64 -16.49 6.09
#